data_2282a74177372832435262985c261216
#
_entry.id   2282a74177372832435262985c261216
#
_cell.length_a   1.000
_cell.length_b   1.000
_cell.length_c   1.000
_cell.angle_alpha   90.00
_cell.angle_beta   90.00
_cell.angle_gamma   90.00
#
_symmetry.space_group_name_H-M   'P 1'
#
loop_
_entity.id
_entity.type
_entity.pdbx_description
1 polymer ?
#
loop_
_entity_poly.entity_id
_entity_poly.type
_entity_poly.pdbx_seq_one_letter_code
_entity_poly.pdbx_strand_id
1 'polypeptide(L)'
;MAAFAEDALVNDQLRDYWGKPAIRVWAQRDIIGERLTMNVTEVIDHYGNFIVTANVDGNYDKRGLPDPLVLAFYFTAQSDLIVQLIILRNRFDI
;
A
#
# COMPACT_ATOMS: atom_id res chain seq x y z
N MET A 1 -9.65 6.14 -7.64
CA MET A 1 -8.40 6.38 -8.39
C MET A 1 -8.06 7.85 -8.58
N ALA A 2 -8.97 8.74 -8.24
CA ALA A 2 -8.71 10.18 -8.37
C ALA A 2 -7.58 10.69 -7.47
N ALA A 3 -7.27 9.96 -6.39
CA ALA A 3 -6.21 10.36 -5.46
C ALA A 3 -4.79 10.20 -6.05
N PHE A 4 -4.63 9.40 -7.11
CA PHE A 4 -3.32 9.15 -7.72
C PHE A 4 -3.03 10.08 -8.88
N ALA A 5 -1.78 10.52 -9.00
CA ALA A 5 -1.30 11.19 -10.21
C ALA A 5 -1.32 10.23 -11.40
N GLU A 6 -1.40 10.77 -12.62
CA GLU A 6 -1.46 9.94 -13.84
C GLU A 6 -0.24 9.04 -14.00
N ASP A 7 0.93 9.53 -13.61
CA ASP A 7 2.20 8.82 -13.73
C ASP A 7 2.71 8.28 -12.40
N ALA A 8 1.80 8.06 -11.44
CA ALA A 8 2.17 7.56 -10.11
C ALA A 8 2.78 6.16 -10.19
N LEU A 9 3.58 5.84 -9.18
CA LEU A 9 4.13 4.51 -8.99
C LEU A 9 3.52 3.87 -7.74
N VAL A 10 3.06 2.63 -7.87
CA VAL A 10 2.80 1.77 -6.73
C VAL A 10 3.82 0.65 -6.75
N ASN A 11 4.52 0.46 -5.63
CA ASN A 11 5.41 -0.68 -5.42
C ASN A 11 4.82 -1.51 -4.29
N ASP A 12 4.31 -2.69 -4.62
CA ASP A 12 3.71 -3.60 -3.67
C ASP A 12 4.65 -4.78 -3.47
N GLN A 13 5.41 -4.72 -2.37
CA GLN A 13 6.36 -5.74 -1.98
C GLN A 13 7.30 -6.12 -3.14
N LEU A 14 7.97 -5.07 -3.67
CA LEU A 14 8.96 -5.13 -4.74
C LEU A 14 8.42 -5.37 -6.14
N ARG A 15 7.10 -5.25 -6.32
CA ARG A 15 6.47 -5.29 -7.65
C ARG A 15 5.99 -3.90 -8.02
N ASP A 16 6.41 -3.41 -9.18
CA ASP A 16 6.10 -2.07 -9.65
C ASP A 16 4.88 -2.04 -10.54
N TYR A 17 4.04 -1.03 -10.31
CA TYR A 17 2.87 -0.72 -11.13
C TYR A 17 2.95 0.76 -11.49
N TRP A 18 3.30 1.04 -12.75
CA TRP A 18 3.53 2.39 -13.22
C TRP A 18 2.31 2.96 -13.93
N GLY A 19 1.85 4.11 -13.45
CA GLY A 19 0.77 4.86 -14.06
C GLY A 19 -0.61 4.39 -13.64
N LYS A 20 -1.60 5.24 -13.81
CA LYS A 20 -2.97 4.97 -13.38
C LYS A 20 -3.58 3.69 -13.94
N PRO A 21 -3.42 3.36 -15.24
CA PRO A 21 -4.00 2.12 -15.74
C PRO A 21 -3.48 0.88 -15.03
N ALA A 22 -2.17 0.79 -14.79
CA ALA A 22 -1.56 -0.34 -14.09
C ALA A 22 -1.99 -0.38 -12.61
N ILE A 23 -2.06 0.79 -11.96
CA ILE A 23 -2.50 0.91 -10.58
C ILE A 23 -3.95 0.46 -10.44
N ARG A 24 -4.81 0.81 -11.40
CA ARG A 24 -6.21 0.39 -11.38
C ARG A 24 -6.34 -1.13 -11.46
N VAL A 25 -5.55 -1.78 -12.32
CA VAL A 25 -5.54 -3.25 -12.41
C VAL A 25 -5.07 -3.88 -11.11
N TRP A 26 -3.99 -3.34 -10.53
CA TRP A 26 -3.48 -3.80 -9.24
C TRP A 26 -4.54 -3.68 -8.13
N ALA A 27 -5.20 -2.52 -8.04
CA ALA A 27 -6.22 -2.28 -7.00
C ALA A 27 -7.40 -3.22 -7.15
N GLN A 28 -7.87 -3.45 -8.38
CA GLN A 28 -8.97 -4.36 -8.64
C GLN A 28 -8.63 -5.80 -8.24
N ARG A 29 -7.42 -6.24 -8.55
CA ARG A 29 -7.01 -7.62 -8.32
C ARG A 29 -6.60 -7.85 -6.87
N ASP A 30 -5.74 -6.99 -6.33
CA ASP A 30 -5.04 -7.27 -5.07
C ASP A 30 -5.68 -6.60 -3.86
N ILE A 31 -6.49 -5.58 -4.05
CA ILE A 31 -7.19 -4.89 -2.97
C ILE A 31 -8.67 -5.29 -2.94
N ILE A 32 -9.37 -5.01 -4.01
CA ILE A 32 -10.82 -5.26 -4.08
C ILE A 32 -11.09 -6.75 -4.24
N GLY A 33 -10.40 -7.42 -5.15
CA GLY A 33 -10.59 -8.83 -5.40
C GLY A 33 -10.28 -9.71 -4.20
N GLU A 34 -9.30 -9.33 -3.39
CA GLU A 34 -8.92 -10.05 -2.18
C GLU A 34 -9.69 -9.58 -0.93
N ARG A 35 -10.58 -8.62 -1.08
CA ARG A 35 -11.39 -8.05 0.01
C ARG A 35 -10.52 -7.61 1.18
N LEU A 36 -9.46 -6.88 0.88
CA LEU A 36 -8.54 -6.43 1.91
C LEU A 36 -9.23 -5.50 2.91
N THR A 37 -8.95 -5.75 4.18
CA THR A 37 -9.31 -4.87 5.28
C THR A 37 -8.06 -4.43 5.99
N MET A 38 -8.08 -3.22 6.53
CA MET A 38 -6.93 -2.65 7.23
C MET A 38 -7.37 -2.07 8.55
N ASN A 39 -6.61 -2.40 9.61
CA ASN A 39 -6.75 -1.76 10.89
C ASN A 39 -5.51 -0.90 11.11
N VAL A 40 -5.63 0.41 10.92
CA VAL A 40 -4.50 1.34 11.00
C VAL A 40 -4.08 1.47 12.46
N THR A 41 -2.80 1.24 12.72
CA THR A 41 -2.23 1.31 14.07
C THR A 41 -1.35 2.53 14.29
N GLU A 42 -0.79 3.11 13.22
CA GLU A 42 0.08 4.27 13.32
C GLU A 42 0.05 5.08 12.03
N VAL A 43 0.08 6.40 12.16
CA VAL A 43 0.23 7.31 11.02
C VAL A 43 1.32 8.33 11.38
N ILE A 44 2.33 8.45 10.54
CA ILE A 44 3.39 9.45 10.68
C ILE A 44 3.31 10.38 9.47
N ASP A 45 3.19 11.69 9.74
CA ASP A 45 3.22 12.73 8.72
C ASP A 45 4.57 13.45 8.81
N HIS A 46 5.31 13.45 7.70
CA HIS A 46 6.62 14.10 7.63
C HIS A 46 6.77 14.83 6.31
N TYR A 47 6.41 16.12 6.30
CA TYR A 47 6.57 17.01 5.14
C TYR A 47 5.98 16.46 3.84
N GLY A 48 4.73 15.99 3.90
CA GLY A 48 4.04 15.46 2.73
C GLY A 48 4.35 14.00 2.43
N ASN A 49 5.20 13.37 3.22
CA ASN A 49 5.42 11.92 3.20
C ASN A 49 4.67 11.31 4.38
N PHE A 50 3.85 10.31 4.09
CA PHE A 50 3.04 9.66 5.11
C PHE A 50 3.46 8.21 5.24
N ILE A 51 3.65 7.76 6.48
CA ILE A 51 3.90 6.35 6.75
C ILE A 51 2.70 5.84 7.55
N VAL A 52 1.97 4.92 6.96
CA VAL A 52 0.79 4.31 7.59
C VAL A 52 1.12 2.85 7.88
N THR A 53 1.03 2.47 9.14
CA THR A 53 1.20 1.08 9.56
C THR A 53 -0.17 0.51 9.86
N ALA A 54 -0.45 -0.68 9.34
CA ALA A 54 -1.75 -1.31 9.51
C ALA A 54 -1.64 -2.82 9.61
N ASN A 55 -2.54 -3.40 10.40
CA ASN A 55 -2.80 -4.83 10.37
C ASN A 55 -3.74 -5.10 9.20
N VAL A 56 -3.36 -6.02 8.31
CA VAL A 56 -4.07 -6.29 7.08
C VAL A 56 -4.64 -7.70 7.11
N ASP A 57 -5.87 -7.84 6.67
CA ASP A 57 -6.52 -9.14 6.48
C ASP A 57 -7.25 -9.15 5.13
N GLY A 58 -7.69 -10.31 4.71
CA GLY A 58 -8.38 -10.47 3.44
C GLY A 58 -8.42 -11.93 3.02
N ASN A 59 -8.79 -12.16 1.76
CA ASN A 59 -8.94 -13.51 1.20
C ASN A 59 -7.68 -14.00 0.47
N TYR A 60 -6.56 -13.29 0.61
CA TYR A 60 -5.29 -13.70 0.00
C TYR A 60 -4.76 -14.99 0.62
N ASP A 61 -3.82 -15.63 -0.06
CA ASP A 61 -3.13 -16.82 0.44
C ASP A 61 -2.26 -16.45 1.64
N LYS A 62 -2.60 -16.99 2.81
CA LYS A 62 -1.95 -16.64 4.07
C LYS A 62 -0.79 -17.56 4.45
N ARG A 63 -0.51 -18.57 3.63
CA ARG A 63 0.56 -19.53 3.94
C ARG A 63 1.92 -18.83 3.94
N GLY A 64 2.71 -19.10 4.97
CA GLY A 64 4.02 -18.48 5.11
C GLY A 64 4.01 -17.03 5.56
N LEU A 65 2.84 -16.46 5.86
CA LEU A 65 2.71 -15.09 6.32
C LEU A 65 2.46 -15.04 7.82
N PRO A 66 2.94 -13.99 8.50
CA PRO A 66 2.66 -13.82 9.93
C PRO A 66 1.18 -13.49 10.15
N ASP A 67 0.69 -13.74 11.36
CA ASP A 67 -0.65 -13.38 11.79
C ASP A 67 -0.54 -12.60 13.10
N PRO A 68 -0.89 -11.30 13.13
CA PRO A 68 -1.40 -10.51 12.01
C PRO A 68 -0.32 -10.16 10.98
N LEU A 69 -0.76 -9.91 9.76
CA LEU A 69 0.12 -9.36 8.73
C LEU A 69 0.18 -7.85 8.90
N VAL A 70 1.35 -7.33 9.19
CA VAL A 70 1.55 -5.89 9.40
C VAL A 70 2.28 -5.32 8.19
N LEU A 71 1.65 -4.35 7.54
CA LEU A 71 2.22 -3.67 6.39
C LEU A 71 2.47 -2.20 6.71
N ALA A 72 3.54 -1.66 6.16
CA ALA A 72 3.83 -0.24 6.18
C ALA A 72 3.60 0.33 4.78
N PHE A 73 2.82 1.39 4.71
CA PHE A 73 2.47 2.08 3.48
C PHE A 73 3.16 3.43 3.47
N TYR A 74 4.10 3.62 2.56
CA TYR A 74 4.86 4.85 2.41
C TYR A 74 4.27 5.66 1.27
N PHE A 75 3.56 6.74 1.60
CA PHE A 75 2.93 7.61 0.61
C PHE A 75 3.77 8.87 0.39
N THR A 76 3.97 9.25 -0.85
CA THR A 76 4.49 10.56 -1.21
C THR A 76 3.41 11.29 -2.00
N ALA A 77 3.07 12.51 -1.57
CA ALA A 77 2.05 13.33 -2.21
C ALA A 77 2.66 14.61 -2.74
N GLN A 78 2.17 15.06 -3.90
CA GLN A 78 2.48 16.35 -4.50
C GLN A 78 1.19 16.93 -5.05
N SER A 79 0.93 18.22 -4.78
CA SER A 79 -0.28 18.91 -5.27
C SER A 79 -1.56 18.12 -4.95
N ASP A 80 -1.63 17.57 -3.75
CA ASP A 80 -2.77 16.78 -3.24
C ASP A 80 -3.01 15.45 -3.98
N LEU A 81 -2.03 15.00 -4.77
CA LEU A 81 -2.10 13.72 -5.45
C LEU A 81 -0.99 12.79 -4.95
N ILE A 82 -1.31 11.52 -4.86
CA ILE A 82 -0.31 10.49 -4.53
C ILE A 82 0.53 10.25 -5.78
N VAL A 83 1.84 10.50 -5.66
CA VAL A 83 2.77 10.24 -6.76
C VAL A 83 3.53 8.94 -6.57
N GLN A 84 3.59 8.44 -5.34
CA GLN A 84 4.26 7.18 -5.04
C GLN A 84 3.66 6.54 -3.82
N LEU A 85 3.46 5.23 -3.88
CA LEU A 85 3.06 4.40 -2.77
C LEU A 85 3.95 3.17 -2.75
N ILE A 86 4.68 2.97 -1.65
CA ILE A 86 5.51 1.79 -1.44
C ILE A 86 4.93 1.01 -0.28
N ILE A 87 4.66 -0.28 -0.50
CA ILE A 87 4.07 -1.17 0.50
C ILE A 87 5.09 -2.26 0.84
N LEU A 88 5.46 -2.32 2.11
CA LEU A 88 6.44 -3.28 2.60
C LEU A 88 5.92 -3.97 3.85
N ARG A 89 6.37 -5.19 4.08
CA ARG A 89 6.10 -5.85 5.36
C ARG A 89 6.87 -5.12 6.45
N ASN A 90 6.18 -4.84 7.55
CA ASN A 90 6.79 -4.19 8.70
C ASN A 90 7.49 -5.25 9.54
N ARG A 91 8.82 -5.25 9.53
CA ARG A 91 9.65 -6.22 10.24
C ARG A 91 10.37 -5.55 11.38
N PHE A 92 10.35 -6.19 12.54
CA PHE A 92 11.06 -5.71 13.73
C PHE A 92 12.20 -6.64 14.15
N ASP A 93 12.41 -7.70 13.42
CA ASP A 93 13.31 -8.80 13.78
C ASP A 93 14.69 -8.67 13.14
N ILE A 94 15.12 -7.47 12.92
CA ILE A 94 16.43 -7.23 12.32
C ILE A 94 17.48 -7.04 13.36
#